data_1d7c97b6c8966a715dc17df1f8b44d4c
#
_entry.id   1d7c97b6c8966a715dc17df1f8b44d4c
#
_cell.length_a   1.000
_cell.length_b   1.000
_cell.length_c   1.000
_cell.angle_alpha   90.00
_cell.angle_beta   90.00
_cell.angle_gamma   90.00
#
_symmetry.space_group_name_H-M   'P 1'
#
loop_
_entity.id
_entity.type
_entity.pdbx_description
1 polymer ?
#
loop_
_entity_poly.entity_id
_entity_poly.type
_entity_poly.pdbx_seq_one_letter_code
_entity_poly.pdbx_strand_id
1 'polypeptide(L)'
;MNLIENKIFDSERALYNIVDTRVKGCTFAGEADGESVLKETRDVLIEDCSFSLRYPIWHAKKYELKNSKLDEKTRAALWYSDDGIIENTEIKGVKALRECRNTIVRNCDIDSPEFGWKTDNTTITDSTIVSEYIFLDAKNIEIDHLDFKGKYSFQYVDGLVIKNSDLDTKDAFWHSKNVTVTDSVVKGEYLAWFSEGLTLIRCKIIGTQPLCYCKDLKLIDCEMQDCDLSFEYSDVQADVKGHIDSVKNPKSGSITADSIGELIYEDSIMECRAEVKTRSQTDK
;
A
#
# COMPACT_ATOMS: atom_id res chain seq x y z
N MET A 1 3.98 -21.41 27.61
CA MET A 1 2.94 -21.22 26.57
C MET A 1 1.94 -22.35 26.71
N ASN A 2 0.71 -22.04 27.02
CA ASN A 2 -0.39 -23.02 27.08
C ASN A 2 -0.72 -23.48 25.64
N LEU A 3 -1.34 -24.68 25.49
CA LEU A 3 -1.72 -25.21 24.18
C LEU A 3 -3.24 -25.43 24.10
N ILE A 4 -3.82 -24.90 23.02
CA ILE A 4 -5.21 -25.12 22.61
C ILE A 4 -5.14 -25.66 21.19
N GLU A 5 -5.57 -26.89 20.94
CA GLU A 5 -5.43 -27.47 19.60
C GLU A 5 -6.68 -28.22 19.13
N ASN A 6 -6.86 -28.22 17.79
CA ASN A 6 -7.86 -29.04 17.09
C ASN A 6 -9.29 -28.90 17.65
N LYS A 7 -9.68 -27.64 17.97
CA LYS A 7 -11.02 -27.34 18.52
C LYS A 7 -11.83 -26.50 17.54
N ILE A 8 -13.14 -26.59 17.68
CA ILE A 8 -14.11 -25.77 16.99
C ILE A 8 -14.71 -24.81 18.01
N PHE A 9 -14.72 -23.52 17.69
CA PHE A 9 -15.29 -22.47 18.50
C PHE A 9 -16.37 -21.75 17.71
N ASP A 10 -17.56 -21.64 18.25
CA ASP A 10 -18.77 -21.06 17.64
C ASP A 10 -19.39 -19.94 18.48
N SER A 11 -18.84 -19.68 19.66
CA SER A 11 -19.36 -18.66 20.58
C SER A 11 -18.59 -17.35 20.52
N GLU A 12 -19.28 -16.26 20.83
CA GLU A 12 -18.65 -14.94 21.01
C GLU A 12 -17.58 -15.00 22.07
N ARG A 13 -16.42 -14.36 21.78
CA ARG A 13 -15.29 -14.25 22.72
C ARG A 13 -14.78 -15.56 23.30
N ALA A 14 -14.84 -16.65 22.55
CA ALA A 14 -14.51 -18.00 23.03
C ALA A 14 -13.11 -18.10 23.68
N LEU A 15 -12.13 -17.33 23.21
CA LEU A 15 -10.76 -17.27 23.75
C LEU A 15 -10.41 -15.83 24.19
N TYR A 16 -11.35 -15.14 24.82
CA TYR A 16 -11.16 -13.78 25.31
C TYR A 16 -10.04 -13.68 26.34
N ASN A 17 -9.13 -12.71 26.15
CA ASN A 17 -8.07 -12.35 27.08
C ASN A 17 -7.10 -13.51 27.46
N ILE A 18 -6.90 -14.48 26.57
CA ILE A 18 -5.87 -15.49 26.78
C ILE A 18 -4.47 -14.89 26.67
N VAL A 19 -3.53 -15.43 27.41
CA VAL A 19 -2.14 -14.96 27.48
C VAL A 19 -1.20 -16.16 27.39
N ASP A 20 -0.01 -15.97 26.77
CA ASP A 20 1.04 -16.97 26.66
C ASP A 20 0.50 -18.34 26.16
N THR A 21 -0.22 -18.29 25.03
CA THR A 21 -0.95 -19.45 24.51
C THR A 21 -0.66 -19.70 23.04
N ARG A 22 -0.45 -20.95 22.69
CA ARG A 22 -0.43 -21.43 21.31
C ARG A 22 -1.79 -22.01 20.95
N VAL A 23 -2.41 -21.47 19.89
CA VAL A 23 -3.69 -21.90 19.34
C VAL A 23 -3.42 -22.56 17.98
N LYS A 24 -3.62 -23.86 17.87
CA LYS A 24 -3.22 -24.65 16.68
C LYS A 24 -4.36 -25.46 16.08
N GLY A 25 -4.50 -25.42 14.74
CA GLY A 25 -5.44 -26.29 14.02
C GLY A 25 -6.90 -26.07 14.44
N CYS A 26 -7.26 -24.87 14.91
CA CYS A 26 -8.59 -24.57 15.39
C CYS A 26 -9.45 -23.93 14.29
N THR A 27 -10.75 -24.18 14.37
CA THR A 27 -11.76 -23.56 13.50
C THR A 27 -12.60 -22.59 14.33
N PHE A 28 -12.67 -21.34 13.88
CA PHE A 28 -13.49 -20.30 14.49
C PHE A 28 -14.61 -19.94 13.49
N ALA A 29 -15.77 -20.50 13.71
CA ALA A 29 -16.95 -20.34 12.87
C ALA A 29 -18.17 -20.44 13.71
N GLY A 30 -19.14 -19.54 13.53
CA GLY A 30 -20.38 -19.52 14.27
C GLY A 30 -21.50 -18.87 13.50
N GLU A 31 -22.66 -18.76 14.13
CA GLU A 31 -23.77 -17.99 13.59
C GLU A 31 -23.41 -16.49 13.48
N ALA A 32 -24.27 -15.69 12.86
CA ALA A 32 -23.97 -14.30 12.48
C ALA A 32 -23.41 -13.40 13.59
N ASP A 33 -23.61 -13.76 14.86
CA ASP A 33 -23.17 -12.99 16.04
C ASP A 33 -21.91 -13.53 16.73
N GLY A 34 -21.34 -14.65 16.26
CA GLY A 34 -20.03 -15.11 16.72
C GLY A 34 -18.97 -14.10 16.32
N GLU A 35 -18.33 -13.44 17.30
CA GLU A 35 -17.31 -12.44 17.03
C GLU A 35 -16.26 -12.35 18.13
N SER A 36 -15.17 -11.62 17.83
CA SER A 36 -14.18 -11.22 18.82
C SER A 36 -13.54 -12.38 19.59
N VAL A 37 -13.35 -13.53 18.93
CA VAL A 37 -12.92 -14.78 19.59
C VAL A 37 -11.59 -14.64 20.34
N LEU A 38 -10.62 -13.91 19.78
CA LEU A 38 -9.28 -13.66 20.36
C LEU A 38 -9.12 -12.21 20.81
N LYS A 39 -10.20 -11.57 21.25
CA LYS A 39 -10.15 -10.19 21.73
C LYS A 39 -9.32 -10.08 23.02
N GLU A 40 -8.52 -8.99 23.12
CA GLU A 40 -7.67 -8.65 24.28
C GLU A 40 -6.59 -9.70 24.60
N THR A 41 -6.18 -10.49 23.61
CA THR A 41 -5.15 -11.52 23.80
C THR A 41 -3.74 -10.91 23.83
N ARG A 42 -2.79 -11.61 24.47
CA ARG A 42 -1.38 -11.19 24.54
C ARG A 42 -0.42 -12.37 24.49
N ASP A 43 0.70 -12.18 23.80
CA ASP A 43 1.75 -13.20 23.64
C ASP A 43 1.14 -14.52 23.11
N VAL A 44 0.43 -14.48 21.98
CA VAL A 44 -0.27 -15.63 21.39
C VAL A 44 0.31 -16.02 20.04
N LEU A 45 0.50 -17.32 19.82
CA LEU A 45 0.82 -17.91 18.53
C LEU A 45 -0.42 -18.62 17.99
N ILE A 46 -0.92 -18.17 16.86
CA ILE A 46 -2.10 -18.70 16.15
C ILE A 46 -1.59 -19.35 14.87
N GLU A 47 -1.73 -20.64 14.74
CA GLU A 47 -1.23 -21.35 13.56
C GLU A 47 -2.18 -22.43 13.03
N ASP A 48 -2.16 -22.64 11.73
CA ASP A 48 -2.97 -23.64 11.04
C ASP A 48 -4.48 -23.49 11.35
N CYS A 49 -4.96 -22.27 11.57
CA CYS A 49 -6.32 -21.96 11.99
C CYS A 49 -7.17 -21.41 10.85
N SER A 50 -8.50 -21.58 10.94
CA SER A 50 -9.46 -21.00 10.03
C SER A 50 -10.48 -20.13 10.76
N PHE A 51 -10.78 -18.96 10.17
CA PHE A 51 -11.70 -17.98 10.74
C PHE A 51 -12.82 -17.65 9.76
N SER A 52 -14.05 -17.70 10.23
CA SER A 52 -15.26 -17.39 9.49
C SER A 52 -16.25 -16.61 10.36
N LEU A 53 -15.78 -15.50 10.96
CA LEU A 53 -16.57 -14.66 11.85
C LEU A 53 -15.96 -13.26 11.95
N ARG A 54 -16.71 -12.29 12.50
CA ARG A 54 -16.31 -10.89 12.59
C ARG A 54 -15.31 -10.62 13.71
N TYR A 55 -14.39 -9.68 13.48
CA TYR A 55 -13.45 -9.13 14.45
C TYR A 55 -12.60 -10.19 15.21
N PRO A 56 -12.06 -11.22 14.55
CA PRO A 56 -11.44 -12.33 15.26
C PRO A 56 -10.30 -11.90 16.19
N ILE A 57 -9.44 -10.98 15.78
CA ILE A 57 -8.26 -10.53 16.52
C ILE A 57 -8.39 -9.02 16.78
N TRP A 58 -9.00 -8.66 17.90
CA TRP A 58 -9.28 -7.28 18.25
C TRP A 58 -8.57 -6.89 19.56
N HIS A 59 -7.85 -5.77 19.57
CA HIS A 59 -7.03 -5.32 20.70
C HIS A 59 -5.99 -6.36 21.17
N ALA A 60 -5.46 -7.17 20.25
CA ALA A 60 -4.40 -8.11 20.56
C ALA A 60 -3.04 -7.41 20.64
N LYS A 61 -2.11 -7.95 21.43
CA LYS A 61 -0.73 -7.47 21.51
C LYS A 61 0.25 -8.61 21.46
N LYS A 62 1.34 -8.44 20.69
CA LYS A 62 2.37 -9.46 20.48
C LYS A 62 1.73 -10.79 20.05
N TYR A 63 1.19 -10.79 18.86
CA TYR A 63 0.57 -11.98 18.26
C TYR A 63 1.32 -12.41 17.01
N GLU A 64 1.31 -13.72 16.76
CA GLU A 64 1.76 -14.30 15.53
C GLU A 64 0.60 -15.08 14.90
N LEU A 65 0.26 -14.78 13.64
CA LEU A 65 -0.75 -15.46 12.85
C LEU A 65 -0.08 -16.12 11.67
N LYS A 66 -0.03 -17.46 11.66
CA LYS A 66 0.72 -18.21 10.66
C LYS A 66 -0.11 -19.31 10.00
N ASN A 67 0.17 -19.56 8.72
CA ASN A 67 -0.41 -20.66 7.94
C ASN A 67 -1.93 -20.75 8.10
N SER A 68 -2.60 -19.64 8.19
CA SER A 68 -4.00 -19.58 8.57
C SER A 68 -4.85 -18.99 7.45
N LYS A 69 -6.17 -19.12 7.59
CA LYS A 69 -7.13 -18.61 6.62
C LYS A 69 -8.23 -17.81 7.30
N LEU A 70 -8.42 -16.59 6.81
CA LEU A 70 -9.49 -15.70 7.20
C LEU A 70 -10.40 -15.48 5.98
N ASP A 71 -11.62 -15.97 6.02
CA ASP A 71 -12.55 -15.90 4.88
C ASP A 71 -13.29 -14.55 4.79
N GLU A 72 -14.19 -14.41 3.83
CA GLU A 72 -14.92 -13.18 3.53
C GLU A 72 -15.85 -12.70 4.68
N LYS A 73 -16.13 -13.55 5.67
CA LYS A 73 -16.92 -13.20 6.85
C LYS A 73 -16.09 -12.50 7.93
N THR A 74 -14.76 -12.55 7.83
CA THR A 74 -13.84 -11.94 8.81
C THR A 74 -13.73 -10.43 8.64
N ARG A 75 -14.82 -9.70 8.81
CA ARG A 75 -14.81 -8.23 8.75
C ARG A 75 -13.95 -7.64 9.86
N ALA A 76 -13.08 -6.67 9.50
CA ALA A 76 -12.14 -6.00 10.41
C ALA A 76 -11.33 -6.99 11.26
N ALA A 77 -10.69 -7.92 10.57
CA ALA A 77 -10.07 -9.10 11.17
C ALA A 77 -9.03 -8.77 12.23
N LEU A 78 -8.23 -7.73 12.01
CA LEU A 78 -7.19 -7.26 12.91
C LEU A 78 -7.41 -5.76 13.16
N TRP A 79 -8.00 -5.42 14.29
CA TRP A 79 -8.34 -4.04 14.61
C TRP A 79 -7.79 -3.63 15.97
N TYR A 80 -7.13 -2.47 16.03
CA TYR A 80 -6.43 -1.97 17.22
C TYR A 80 -5.45 -2.98 17.82
N SER A 81 -4.79 -3.78 16.97
CA SER A 81 -3.88 -4.83 17.41
C SER A 81 -2.43 -4.43 17.11
N ASP A 82 -1.56 -4.59 18.10
CA ASP A 82 -0.19 -4.10 18.03
C ASP A 82 0.85 -5.24 18.10
N ASP A 83 2.04 -4.98 17.58
CA ASP A 83 3.20 -5.89 17.62
C ASP A 83 2.88 -7.26 16.99
N GLY A 84 2.29 -7.24 15.80
CA GLY A 84 1.80 -8.43 15.09
C GLY A 84 2.76 -8.97 14.03
N ILE A 85 2.81 -10.28 13.88
CA ILE A 85 3.45 -10.96 12.74
C ILE A 85 2.39 -11.81 12.04
N ILE A 86 2.21 -11.59 10.73
CA ILE A 86 1.28 -12.34 9.89
C ILE A 86 2.09 -12.99 8.78
N GLU A 87 2.04 -14.29 8.66
CA GLU A 87 2.93 -15.04 7.79
C GLU A 87 2.21 -16.23 7.12
N ASN A 88 2.43 -16.43 5.82
CA ASN A 88 1.85 -17.53 5.06
C ASN A 88 0.32 -17.64 5.21
N THR A 89 -0.39 -16.53 5.20
CA THR A 89 -1.81 -16.48 5.58
C THR A 89 -2.65 -15.89 4.45
N GLU A 90 -3.79 -16.53 4.19
CA GLU A 90 -4.82 -16.00 3.29
C GLU A 90 -5.78 -15.11 4.10
N ILE A 91 -5.97 -13.87 3.67
CA ILE A 91 -6.87 -12.92 4.32
C ILE A 91 -7.87 -12.38 3.32
N LYS A 92 -9.16 -12.66 3.57
CA LYS A 92 -10.27 -12.09 2.82
C LYS A 92 -11.19 -11.32 3.76
N GLY A 93 -12.08 -10.52 3.17
CA GLY A 93 -13.02 -9.74 3.95
C GLY A 93 -12.57 -8.30 4.20
N VAL A 94 -13.54 -7.42 4.38
CA VAL A 94 -13.31 -5.97 4.38
C VAL A 94 -12.59 -5.49 5.65
N LYS A 95 -11.75 -4.45 5.50
CA LYS A 95 -11.13 -3.72 6.62
C LYS A 95 -10.17 -4.57 7.46
N ALA A 96 -9.53 -5.53 6.86
CA ALA A 96 -8.47 -6.25 7.54
C ALA A 96 -7.30 -5.28 7.83
N LEU A 97 -6.65 -5.41 8.94
CA LEU A 97 -5.58 -4.57 9.42
C LEU A 97 -5.99 -3.08 9.50
N ARG A 98 -6.58 -2.69 10.61
CA ARG A 98 -7.05 -1.32 10.80
C ARG A 98 -6.58 -0.75 12.14
N GLU A 99 -6.03 0.46 12.10
CA GLU A 99 -5.54 1.16 13.30
C GLU A 99 -4.56 0.31 14.14
N CYS A 100 -3.74 -0.50 13.47
CA CYS A 100 -2.74 -1.38 14.06
C CYS A 100 -1.36 -0.72 14.03
N ARG A 101 -0.46 -1.15 14.90
CA ARG A 101 0.92 -0.65 14.98
C ARG A 101 1.93 -1.79 15.01
N ASN A 102 3.13 -1.51 14.45
CA ASN A 102 4.25 -2.45 14.47
C ASN A 102 3.85 -3.82 13.90
N THR A 103 3.32 -3.84 12.68
CA THR A 103 2.84 -5.08 12.05
C THR A 103 3.77 -5.52 10.94
N ILE A 104 4.09 -6.80 10.89
CA ILE A 104 4.87 -7.43 9.83
C ILE A 104 3.98 -8.42 9.08
N VAL A 105 3.90 -8.29 7.76
CA VAL A 105 3.14 -9.17 6.87
C VAL A 105 4.09 -9.79 5.86
N ARG A 106 4.15 -11.12 5.78
CA ARG A 106 5.07 -11.84 4.89
C ARG A 106 4.39 -13.00 4.19
N ASN A 107 4.64 -13.13 2.88
CA ASN A 107 4.17 -14.25 2.07
C ASN A 107 2.67 -14.51 2.26
N CYS A 108 1.86 -13.44 2.13
CA CYS A 108 0.41 -13.48 2.34
C CYS A 108 -0.34 -13.22 1.03
N ASP A 109 -1.52 -13.82 0.91
CA ASP A 109 -2.49 -13.55 -0.14
C ASP A 109 -3.69 -12.81 0.47
N ILE A 110 -3.88 -11.56 0.07
CA ILE A 110 -4.83 -10.65 0.72
C ILE A 110 -5.80 -10.09 -0.32
N ASP A 111 -7.09 -10.33 -0.11
CA ASP A 111 -8.18 -9.68 -0.86
C ASP A 111 -9.10 -8.95 0.15
N SER A 112 -8.77 -7.70 0.41
CA SER A 112 -9.43 -6.93 1.46
C SER A 112 -9.60 -5.46 1.09
N PRO A 113 -10.78 -5.04 0.68
CA PRO A 113 -11.09 -3.61 0.59
C PRO A 113 -10.81 -2.88 1.92
N GLU A 114 -10.25 -1.67 1.80
CA GLU A 114 -9.87 -0.84 2.96
C GLU A 114 -8.79 -1.48 3.88
N PHE A 115 -7.83 -2.18 3.28
CA PHE A 115 -6.72 -2.80 4.01
C PHE A 115 -5.73 -1.75 4.55
N GLY A 116 -5.31 -1.90 5.80
CA GLY A 116 -4.22 -1.11 6.39
C GLY A 116 -4.58 0.34 6.75
N TRP A 117 -5.85 0.69 6.89
CA TRP A 117 -6.25 2.06 7.22
C TRP A 117 -5.70 2.51 8.57
N LYS A 118 -5.07 3.70 8.57
CA LYS A 118 -4.53 4.35 9.78
C LYS A 118 -3.57 3.48 10.57
N THR A 119 -2.86 2.60 9.88
CA THR A 119 -1.78 1.82 10.51
C THR A 119 -0.52 2.67 10.65
N ASP A 120 0.35 2.30 11.58
CA ASP A 120 1.64 2.94 11.80
C ASP A 120 2.73 1.89 11.98
N ASN A 121 3.85 2.05 11.29
CA ASN A 121 4.97 1.14 11.30
C ASN A 121 4.58 -0.28 10.85
N THR A 122 4.27 -0.41 9.55
CA THR A 122 3.88 -1.68 8.92
C THR A 122 4.88 -2.07 7.84
N THR A 123 5.37 -3.30 7.88
CA THR A 123 6.24 -3.88 6.85
C THR A 123 5.52 -4.98 6.10
N ILE A 124 5.55 -4.94 4.76
CA ILE A 124 5.00 -5.99 3.90
C ILE A 124 6.10 -6.53 3.00
N THR A 125 6.24 -7.85 2.95
CA THR A 125 7.18 -8.50 2.02
C THR A 125 6.55 -9.71 1.32
N ASP A 126 6.97 -9.95 0.08
CA ASP A 126 6.69 -11.17 -0.68
C ASP A 126 5.19 -11.54 -0.71
N SER A 127 4.32 -10.55 -0.95
CA SER A 127 2.87 -10.74 -0.81
C SER A 127 2.10 -10.29 -2.04
N THR A 128 0.90 -10.85 -2.20
CA THR A 128 -0.07 -10.40 -3.21
C THR A 128 -1.24 -9.73 -2.51
N ILE A 129 -1.62 -8.52 -2.94
CA ILE A 129 -2.71 -7.77 -2.32
C ILE A 129 -3.66 -7.20 -3.37
N VAL A 130 -4.95 -7.51 -3.21
CA VAL A 130 -6.04 -6.84 -3.92
C VAL A 130 -6.80 -5.97 -2.93
N SER A 131 -6.85 -4.65 -3.18
CA SER A 131 -7.51 -3.73 -2.24
C SER A 131 -7.94 -2.42 -2.88
N GLU A 132 -9.14 -1.95 -2.58
CA GLU A 132 -9.48 -0.53 -2.72
C GLU A 132 -9.07 0.22 -1.45
N TYR A 133 -8.53 1.45 -1.60
CA TYR A 133 -8.09 2.29 -0.47
C TYR A 133 -7.07 1.64 0.46
N ILE A 134 -6.08 0.92 -0.11
CA ILE A 134 -4.99 0.38 0.72
C ILE A 134 -4.25 1.51 1.45
N PHE A 135 -3.95 1.34 2.73
CA PHE A 135 -3.16 2.24 3.58
C PHE A 135 -3.64 3.71 3.62
N LEU A 136 -4.95 3.94 3.54
CA LEU A 136 -5.48 5.29 3.69
C LEU A 136 -5.08 5.90 5.05
N ASP A 137 -4.48 7.11 5.03
CA ASP A 137 -4.07 7.86 6.23
C ASP A 137 -3.12 7.06 7.17
N ALA A 138 -2.27 6.21 6.57
CA ALA A 138 -1.29 5.39 7.27
C ALA A 138 0.07 6.08 7.36
N LYS A 139 0.96 5.57 8.25
CA LYS A 139 2.30 6.15 8.47
C LYS A 139 3.38 5.08 8.53
N ASN A 140 4.60 5.46 8.10
CA ASN A 140 5.79 4.62 8.25
C ASN A 140 5.61 3.21 7.67
N ILE A 141 5.30 3.14 6.38
CA ILE A 141 5.03 1.88 5.68
C ILE A 141 6.26 1.48 4.86
N GLU A 142 6.68 0.24 4.96
CA GLU A 142 7.74 -0.37 4.15
C GLU A 142 7.19 -1.56 3.37
N ILE A 143 7.45 -1.57 2.05
CA ILE A 143 6.95 -2.61 1.13
C ILE A 143 8.09 -3.09 0.24
N ASP A 144 8.27 -4.41 0.15
CA ASP A 144 9.24 -5.02 -0.74
C ASP A 144 8.65 -6.30 -1.39
N HIS A 145 8.77 -6.44 -2.72
CA HIS A 145 8.20 -7.55 -3.49
C HIS A 145 6.67 -7.70 -3.29
N LEU A 146 5.92 -6.64 -3.61
CA LEU A 146 4.46 -6.64 -3.62
C LEU A 146 3.92 -6.76 -5.06
N ASP A 147 3.02 -7.71 -5.29
CA ASP A 147 2.12 -7.72 -6.44
C ASP A 147 0.78 -7.12 -5.99
N PHE A 148 0.45 -5.94 -6.51
CA PHE A 148 -0.69 -5.16 -6.04
C PHE A 148 -1.67 -4.83 -7.15
N LYS A 149 -2.96 -5.03 -6.85
CA LYS A 149 -4.04 -4.55 -7.71
C LYS A 149 -5.11 -3.82 -6.91
N GLY A 150 -5.46 -2.60 -7.37
CA GLY A 150 -6.51 -1.86 -6.70
C GLY A 150 -6.71 -0.45 -7.23
N LYS A 151 -7.25 0.43 -6.39
CA LYS A 151 -7.41 1.87 -6.69
C LYS A 151 -7.46 2.69 -5.42
N TYR A 152 -7.27 4.01 -5.55
CA TYR A 152 -7.22 4.97 -4.42
C TYR A 152 -6.16 4.61 -3.39
N SER A 153 -5.00 4.13 -3.89
CA SER A 153 -3.99 3.48 -3.08
C SER A 153 -3.06 4.49 -2.43
N PHE A 154 -2.69 4.26 -1.17
CA PHE A 154 -1.71 5.05 -0.44
C PHE A 154 -2.06 6.55 -0.32
N GLN A 155 -3.34 6.90 -0.34
CA GLN A 155 -3.77 8.28 -0.20
C GLN A 155 -3.56 8.77 1.24
N TYR A 156 -3.09 10.02 1.38
CA TYR A 156 -2.78 10.66 2.67
C TYR A 156 -1.73 9.92 3.52
N VAL A 157 -0.95 9.02 2.93
CA VAL A 157 0.12 8.33 3.64
C VAL A 157 1.28 9.30 3.94
N ASP A 158 1.94 9.15 5.09
CA ASP A 158 3.15 9.89 5.43
C ASP A 158 4.29 8.93 5.82
N GLY A 159 5.36 8.93 5.02
CA GLY A 159 6.46 7.98 5.16
C GLY A 159 6.12 6.61 4.55
N LEU A 160 6.41 6.45 3.26
CA LEU A 160 6.21 5.19 2.54
C LEU A 160 7.45 4.86 1.70
N VAL A 161 7.93 3.64 1.85
CA VAL A 161 9.02 3.11 1.02
C VAL A 161 8.53 1.86 0.31
N ILE A 162 8.59 1.86 -1.03
CA ILE A 162 8.22 0.70 -1.86
C ILE A 162 9.43 0.30 -2.71
N LYS A 163 9.70 -1.01 -2.80
CA LYS A 163 10.77 -1.57 -3.63
C LYS A 163 10.31 -2.81 -4.37
N ASN A 164 10.90 -3.05 -5.54
CA ASN A 164 10.78 -4.31 -6.29
C ASN A 164 9.32 -4.78 -6.47
N SER A 165 8.39 -3.86 -6.74
CA SER A 165 6.95 -4.14 -6.69
C SER A 165 6.25 -3.79 -8.00
N ASP A 166 5.14 -4.48 -8.27
CA ASP A 166 4.23 -4.20 -9.39
C ASP A 166 2.91 -3.64 -8.82
N LEU A 167 2.59 -2.41 -9.20
CA LEU A 167 1.43 -1.68 -8.70
C LEU A 167 0.46 -1.37 -9.86
N ASP A 168 -0.56 -2.20 -10.05
CA ASP A 168 -1.68 -1.92 -10.97
C ASP A 168 -2.79 -1.18 -10.20
N THR A 169 -2.81 0.14 -10.30
CA THR A 169 -3.63 1.00 -9.45
C THR A 169 -4.36 2.10 -10.23
N LYS A 170 -5.00 3.01 -9.54
CA LYS A 170 -5.59 4.26 -10.04
C LYS A 170 -5.68 5.26 -8.90
N ASP A 171 -5.52 6.57 -9.18
CA ASP A 171 -5.58 7.64 -8.18
C ASP A 171 -4.68 7.38 -6.95
N ALA A 172 -3.51 6.77 -7.18
CA ALA A 172 -2.60 6.41 -6.11
C ALA A 172 -1.78 7.62 -5.62
N PHE A 173 -1.33 7.57 -4.37
CA PHE A 173 -0.46 8.54 -3.71
C PHE A 173 -1.04 9.97 -3.59
N TRP A 174 -2.33 10.17 -3.77
CA TRP A 174 -2.93 11.49 -3.61
C TRP A 174 -2.71 12.04 -2.20
N HIS A 175 -2.26 13.29 -2.11
CA HIS A 175 -1.94 13.96 -0.84
C HIS A 175 -0.93 13.20 0.04
N SER A 176 -0.15 12.29 -0.53
CA SER A 176 0.89 11.58 0.21
C SER A 176 2.09 12.47 0.51
N LYS A 177 2.87 12.09 1.54
CA LYS A 177 4.10 12.78 1.93
C LYS A 177 5.25 11.80 2.14
N ASN A 178 6.48 12.27 1.82
CA ASN A 178 7.69 11.51 2.11
C ASN A 178 7.65 10.08 1.56
N VAL A 179 7.36 9.94 0.26
CA VAL A 179 7.24 8.65 -0.42
C VAL A 179 8.47 8.40 -1.27
N THR A 180 9.02 7.19 -1.20
CA THR A 180 10.08 6.72 -2.09
C THR A 180 9.68 5.39 -2.71
N VAL A 181 9.70 5.32 -4.04
CA VAL A 181 9.46 4.08 -4.80
C VAL A 181 10.69 3.77 -5.64
N THR A 182 11.19 2.54 -5.57
CA THR A 182 12.43 2.14 -6.24
C THR A 182 12.24 0.82 -6.97
N ASP A 183 12.83 0.69 -8.18
CA ASP A 183 12.87 -0.55 -8.96
C ASP A 183 11.48 -1.21 -9.15
N SER A 184 10.46 -0.40 -9.45
CA SER A 184 9.06 -0.83 -9.43
C SER A 184 8.30 -0.37 -10.67
N VAL A 185 7.20 -1.06 -10.97
CA VAL A 185 6.22 -0.62 -11.96
C VAL A 185 5.06 0.07 -11.23
N VAL A 186 4.70 1.27 -11.67
CA VAL A 186 3.54 2.01 -11.15
C VAL A 186 2.63 2.33 -12.33
N LYS A 187 1.55 1.57 -12.44
CA LYS A 187 0.58 1.70 -13.52
C LYS A 187 -0.75 2.23 -12.99
N GLY A 188 -1.24 3.31 -13.60
CA GLY A 188 -2.55 3.87 -13.29
C GLY A 188 -2.73 5.31 -13.74
N GLU A 189 -3.98 5.74 -13.80
CA GLU A 189 -4.35 7.11 -14.13
C GLU A 189 -4.21 8.01 -12.89
N TYR A 190 -3.93 9.31 -13.11
CA TYR A 190 -3.92 10.39 -12.11
C TYR A 190 -3.02 10.13 -10.91
N LEU A 191 -1.85 9.54 -11.15
CA LEU A 191 -0.91 9.19 -10.11
C LEU A 191 -0.35 10.42 -9.38
N ALA A 192 -0.27 10.35 -8.06
CA ALA A 192 0.43 11.24 -7.15
C ALA A 192 -0.07 12.70 -7.07
N TRP A 193 -1.30 12.98 -7.47
CA TRP A 193 -1.82 14.33 -7.40
C TRP A 193 -1.75 14.90 -5.97
N PHE A 194 -1.22 16.13 -5.87
CA PHE A 194 -1.02 16.86 -4.61
C PHE A 194 -0.05 16.20 -3.61
N SER A 195 0.83 15.30 -4.08
CA SER A 195 1.86 14.72 -3.22
C SER A 195 2.97 15.72 -2.90
N GLU A 196 3.70 15.48 -1.79
CA GLU A 196 4.83 16.28 -1.34
C GLU A 196 6.02 15.38 -0.97
N GLY A 197 7.19 15.62 -1.58
CA GLY A 197 8.40 14.83 -1.32
C GLY A 197 8.33 13.40 -1.88
N LEU A 198 7.67 13.22 -3.05
CA LEU A 198 7.66 11.94 -3.76
C LEU A 198 8.95 11.77 -4.57
N THR A 199 9.63 10.66 -4.39
CA THR A 199 10.82 10.27 -5.16
C THR A 199 10.60 8.91 -5.83
N LEU A 200 10.72 8.86 -7.14
CA LEU A 200 10.65 7.65 -7.96
C LEU A 200 12.06 7.37 -8.53
N ILE A 201 12.60 6.17 -8.30
CA ILE A 201 13.97 5.79 -8.71
C ILE A 201 13.92 4.52 -9.53
N ARG A 202 14.37 4.57 -10.78
CA ARG A 202 14.37 3.44 -11.73
C ARG A 202 13.00 2.76 -11.82
N CYS A 203 11.94 3.57 -11.81
CA CYS A 203 10.56 3.10 -11.91
C CYS A 203 10.06 3.22 -13.34
N LYS A 204 9.15 2.32 -13.71
CA LYS A 204 8.33 2.45 -14.90
C LYS A 204 6.97 2.99 -14.51
N ILE A 205 6.62 4.17 -15.02
CA ILE A 205 5.36 4.88 -14.77
C ILE A 205 4.48 4.72 -15.98
N ILE A 206 3.23 4.29 -15.82
CA ILE A 206 2.32 4.04 -16.94
C ILE A 206 0.96 4.66 -16.65
N GLY A 207 0.46 5.50 -17.56
CA GLY A 207 -0.91 6.01 -17.50
C GLY A 207 -1.02 7.53 -17.59
N THR A 208 -2.22 7.99 -17.85
CA THR A 208 -2.55 9.40 -18.18
C THR A 208 -2.48 10.34 -16.98
N GLN A 209 -2.13 11.59 -17.25
CA GLN A 209 -2.09 12.71 -16.28
C GLN A 209 -1.37 12.40 -14.97
N PRO A 210 -0.18 11.76 -15.03
CA PRO A 210 0.54 11.45 -13.81
C PRO A 210 1.24 12.69 -13.23
N LEU A 211 1.47 12.69 -11.92
CA LEU A 211 2.42 13.56 -11.25
C LEU A 211 2.04 15.06 -11.32
N CYS A 212 0.74 15.36 -11.30
CA CYS A 212 0.24 16.72 -11.31
C CYS A 212 0.11 17.32 -9.90
N TYR A 213 0.30 18.63 -9.77
CA TYR A 213 0.20 19.39 -8.51
C TYR A 213 1.17 18.96 -7.41
N CYS A 214 2.25 18.27 -7.76
CA CYS A 214 3.25 17.77 -6.80
C CYS A 214 4.17 18.89 -6.31
N LYS A 215 4.69 18.72 -5.06
CA LYS A 215 5.75 19.54 -4.51
C LYS A 215 6.97 18.69 -4.22
N ASP A 216 8.17 19.20 -4.53
CA ASP A 216 9.45 18.49 -4.35
C ASP A 216 9.40 17.06 -4.94
N LEU A 217 8.93 16.95 -6.18
CA LEU A 217 8.85 15.70 -6.93
C LEU A 217 10.21 15.38 -7.55
N LYS A 218 10.66 14.13 -7.40
CA LYS A 218 11.91 13.65 -8.01
C LYS A 218 11.69 12.37 -8.80
N LEU A 219 12.15 12.36 -10.06
CA LEU A 219 12.29 11.17 -10.88
C LEU A 219 13.76 10.98 -11.22
N ILE A 220 14.29 9.78 -10.93
CA ILE A 220 15.70 9.43 -11.18
C ILE A 220 15.75 8.16 -12.00
N ASP A 221 16.27 8.24 -13.23
CA ASP A 221 16.38 7.10 -14.13
C ASP A 221 15.04 6.39 -14.44
N CYS A 222 13.93 7.10 -14.44
CA CYS A 222 12.60 6.53 -14.66
C CYS A 222 12.25 6.41 -16.14
N GLU A 223 11.30 5.53 -16.45
CA GLU A 223 10.64 5.43 -17.75
C GLU A 223 9.18 5.84 -17.63
N MET A 224 8.63 6.51 -18.65
CA MET A 224 7.23 6.91 -18.72
C MET A 224 6.62 6.34 -19.99
N GLN A 225 5.46 5.68 -19.86
CA GLN A 225 4.75 5.07 -20.98
C GLN A 225 3.27 5.45 -20.92
N ASP A 226 2.69 5.84 -22.04
CA ASP A 226 1.30 6.29 -22.13
C ASP A 226 1.00 7.44 -21.14
N CYS A 227 1.99 8.33 -20.97
CA CYS A 227 1.96 9.42 -19.98
C CYS A 227 1.77 10.77 -20.68
N ASP A 228 0.53 11.11 -20.94
CA ASP A 228 0.15 12.43 -21.46
C ASP A 228 -0.19 13.42 -20.34
N LEU A 229 -0.18 14.71 -20.65
CA LEU A 229 -0.51 15.82 -19.74
C LEU A 229 0.21 15.74 -18.38
N SER A 230 1.45 15.26 -18.40
CA SER A 230 2.25 15.00 -17.20
C SER A 230 2.73 16.28 -16.52
N PHE A 231 2.93 16.25 -15.21
CA PHE A 231 3.58 17.27 -14.37
C PHE A 231 2.82 18.60 -14.24
N GLU A 232 1.53 18.67 -14.58
CA GLU A 232 0.79 19.93 -14.52
C GLU A 232 0.90 20.57 -13.12
N TYR A 233 1.35 21.82 -13.08
CA TYR A 233 1.57 22.64 -11.86
C TYR A 233 2.48 22.03 -10.80
N SER A 234 3.36 21.12 -11.19
CA SER A 234 4.31 20.46 -10.28
C SER A 234 5.64 21.19 -10.18
N ASP A 235 6.22 21.15 -8.99
CA ASP A 235 7.62 21.45 -8.73
C ASP A 235 8.41 20.14 -8.85
N VAL A 236 9.25 20.01 -9.89
CA VAL A 236 9.78 18.71 -10.33
C VAL A 236 11.25 18.75 -10.73
N GLN A 237 11.98 17.70 -10.35
CA GLN A 237 13.29 17.35 -10.89
C GLN A 237 13.17 15.96 -11.51
N ALA A 238 13.07 15.88 -12.83
CA ALA A 238 12.85 14.62 -13.53
C ALA A 238 13.97 14.29 -14.50
N ASP A 239 14.52 13.10 -14.35
CA ASP A 239 15.39 12.42 -15.31
C ASP A 239 14.67 11.18 -15.83
N VAL A 240 14.16 11.26 -17.07
CA VAL A 240 13.34 10.23 -17.71
C VAL A 240 14.10 9.64 -18.89
N LYS A 241 14.20 8.32 -18.92
CA LYS A 241 14.71 7.55 -20.07
C LYS A 241 13.58 7.34 -21.07
N GLY A 242 13.91 7.51 -22.37
CA GLY A 242 12.94 7.31 -23.44
C GLY A 242 12.05 8.52 -23.70
N HIS A 243 10.79 8.27 -23.97
CA HIS A 243 9.81 9.25 -24.45
C HIS A 243 8.78 9.62 -23.38
N ILE A 244 8.40 10.89 -23.37
CA ILE A 244 7.21 11.40 -22.63
C ILE A 244 6.20 11.89 -23.67
N ASP A 245 4.96 11.40 -23.63
CA ASP A 245 3.95 11.75 -24.63
C ASP A 245 3.63 13.25 -24.62
N SER A 246 3.33 13.81 -23.45
CA SER A 246 3.23 15.26 -23.31
C SER A 246 3.49 15.75 -21.88
N VAL A 247 3.99 16.98 -21.81
CA VAL A 247 4.22 17.74 -20.57
C VAL A 247 3.34 18.98 -20.59
N LYS A 248 2.54 19.19 -19.56
CA LYS A 248 1.61 20.32 -19.50
C LYS A 248 1.91 21.25 -18.31
N ASN A 249 2.06 22.53 -18.59
CA ASN A 249 2.16 23.60 -17.60
C ASN A 249 3.04 23.26 -16.36
N PRO A 250 4.27 22.72 -16.52
CA PRO A 250 5.11 22.36 -15.37
C PRO A 250 5.55 23.65 -14.63
N LYS A 251 5.31 23.68 -13.29
CA LYS A 251 5.44 24.91 -12.50
C LYS A 251 6.89 25.36 -12.36
N SER A 252 7.77 24.51 -11.90
CA SER A 252 9.17 24.85 -11.61
C SER A 252 10.08 23.61 -11.58
N GLY A 253 11.40 23.84 -11.62
CA GLY A 253 12.40 22.77 -11.61
C GLY A 253 12.89 22.41 -13.01
N SER A 254 13.20 21.15 -13.26
CA SER A 254 13.72 20.69 -14.55
C SER A 254 13.19 19.31 -14.94
N ILE A 255 12.93 19.12 -16.23
CA ILE A 255 12.51 17.85 -16.83
C ILE A 255 13.47 17.56 -17.98
N THR A 256 14.15 16.41 -17.91
CA THR A 256 15.05 15.92 -18.97
C THR A 256 14.57 14.56 -19.46
N ALA A 257 14.39 14.38 -20.78
CA ALA A 257 14.02 13.11 -21.39
C ALA A 257 14.80 12.88 -22.69
N ASP A 258 14.78 11.67 -23.25
CA ASP A 258 15.35 11.42 -24.58
C ASP A 258 14.51 12.08 -25.67
N SER A 259 13.19 12.11 -25.53
CA SER A 259 12.27 12.85 -26.40
C SER A 259 10.97 13.21 -25.67
N ILE A 260 10.32 14.28 -26.13
CA ILE A 260 9.04 14.75 -25.64
C ILE A 260 8.14 14.99 -26.85
N GLY A 261 6.94 14.41 -26.84
CA GLY A 261 5.98 14.52 -27.96
C GLY A 261 5.38 15.92 -28.05
N GLU A 262 4.80 16.38 -26.95
CA GLU A 262 4.18 17.71 -26.91
C GLU A 262 4.53 18.47 -25.63
N LEU A 263 4.79 19.77 -25.75
CA LEU A 263 4.98 20.67 -24.61
C LEU A 263 3.85 21.70 -24.64
N ILE A 264 2.95 21.63 -23.67
CA ILE A 264 1.69 22.39 -23.64
C ILE A 264 1.80 23.52 -22.60
N TYR A 265 1.64 24.76 -23.02
CA TYR A 265 1.56 25.96 -22.18
C TYR A 265 0.25 26.71 -22.51
N GLU A 266 -0.88 26.12 -22.15
CA GLU A 266 -2.21 26.65 -22.43
C GLU A 266 -3.06 26.67 -21.16
N ASP A 267 -3.96 27.63 -21.06
CA ASP A 267 -4.94 27.79 -19.99
C ASP A 267 -4.33 27.75 -18.57
N SER A 268 -3.09 28.22 -18.44
CA SER A 268 -2.41 28.20 -17.14
C SER A 268 -2.94 29.26 -16.20
N ILE A 269 -3.28 28.83 -14.97
CA ILE A 269 -3.72 29.73 -13.89
C ILE A 269 -2.55 30.30 -13.08
N MET A 270 -1.32 29.92 -13.39
CA MET A 270 -0.10 30.41 -12.74
C MET A 270 1.07 30.44 -13.72
N GLU A 271 2.14 31.11 -13.34
CA GLU A 271 3.37 31.12 -14.11
C GLU A 271 4.08 29.76 -14.04
N CYS A 272 4.42 29.19 -15.20
CA CYS A 272 5.10 27.91 -15.35
C CYS A 272 6.52 28.18 -15.88
N ARG A 273 7.54 27.80 -15.12
CA ARG A 273 8.96 28.15 -15.37
C ARG A 273 9.89 26.93 -15.37
N ALA A 274 9.36 25.72 -15.32
CA ALA A 274 10.22 24.54 -15.36
C ALA A 274 11.05 24.51 -16.66
N GLU A 275 12.31 24.16 -16.51
CA GLU A 275 13.21 23.96 -17.64
C GLU A 275 12.96 22.57 -18.25
N VAL A 276 12.51 22.50 -19.50
CA VAL A 276 12.24 21.24 -20.20
C VAL A 276 13.27 21.03 -21.30
N LYS A 277 14.00 19.91 -21.26
CA LYS A 277 15.10 19.59 -22.17
C LYS A 277 14.99 18.18 -22.74
N THR A 278 15.42 18.02 -23.98
CA THR A 278 15.68 16.70 -24.57
C THR A 278 17.18 16.46 -24.65
N ARG A 279 17.62 15.21 -24.38
CA ARG A 279 19.03 14.84 -24.56
C ARG A 279 19.39 14.87 -26.04
N SER A 280 20.52 15.49 -26.37
CA SER A 280 21.02 15.45 -27.73
C SER A 280 21.54 14.03 -28.03
N GLN A 281 21.38 13.56 -29.29
CA GLN A 281 21.89 12.23 -29.72
C GLN A 281 23.43 12.08 -29.61
N THR A 282 24.14 13.14 -29.25
CA THR A 282 25.61 13.18 -29.13
C THR A 282 26.16 12.80 -27.76
N ASP A 283 25.31 12.60 -26.76
CA ASP A 283 25.69 12.28 -25.38
C ASP A 283 25.52 10.79 -25.02
N LYS A 284 25.54 9.91 -26.05
CA LYS A 284 25.48 8.44 -25.86
C LYS A 284 26.83 7.79 -25.95
#